data_54330879de04f1bef9e436d317825f85
#
_entry.id   54330879de04f1bef9e436d317825f85
#
_cell.length_a   1.000
_cell.length_b   1.000
_cell.length_c   1.000
_cell.angle_alpha   90.00
_cell.angle_beta   90.00
_cell.angle_gamma   90.00
#
_symmetry.space_group_name_H-M   'P 1'
#
loop_
_entity.id
_entity.type
_entity.pdbx_description
1 polymer ?
#
loop_
_entity_poly.entity_id
_entity_poly.type
_entity_poly.pdbx_seq_one_letter_code
_entity_poly.pdbx_strand_id
1 'polypeptide(L)'
;MKSKNATFSLLVIIMVLAVAILKLRQEPEPREAFDRTPKELAYTRHARCRMGCRQISEADIKEILKKGAINFSRSNRRDQPCPTFALQGRTRDSEYIRVIFAQCGKETKVVTCYNLEQDFVCPCPGDAVKN
;
A
#
# COMPACT_ATOMS: atom_id res chain seq x y z
N MET A 1 0.43 -15.32 57.06
CA MET A 1 1.16 -15.74 55.85
C MET A 1 0.29 -15.96 54.58
N LYS A 2 -1.03 -15.79 54.66
CA LYS A 2 -1.96 -16.04 53.52
C LYS A 2 -2.24 -14.83 52.62
N SER A 3 -1.73 -13.63 52.92
CA SER A 3 -2.12 -12.41 52.19
C SER A 3 -1.23 -12.07 50.97
N LYS A 4 0.03 -12.50 50.97
CA LYS A 4 0.97 -12.17 49.89
C LYS A 4 0.66 -12.88 48.54
N ASN A 5 0.14 -14.08 48.60
CA ASN A 5 -0.21 -14.88 47.43
C ASN A 5 -1.51 -14.39 46.75
N ALA A 6 -2.45 -13.89 47.56
CA ALA A 6 -3.72 -13.34 47.06
C ALA A 6 -3.50 -11.97 46.32
N THR A 7 -2.63 -11.11 46.87
CA THR A 7 -2.29 -9.84 46.22
C THR A 7 -1.50 -10.03 44.92
N PHE A 8 -0.59 -11.00 44.90
CA PHE A 8 0.15 -11.37 43.70
C PHE A 8 -0.77 -11.90 42.59
N SER A 9 -1.68 -12.83 42.97
CA SER A 9 -2.68 -13.37 42.03
C SER A 9 -3.60 -12.29 41.46
N LEU A 10 -4.03 -11.34 42.30
CA LEU A 10 -4.86 -10.21 41.86
C LEU A 10 -4.13 -9.30 40.87
N LEU A 11 -2.85 -9.00 41.10
CA LEU A 11 -2.04 -8.19 40.18
C LEU A 11 -1.86 -8.85 38.81
N VAL A 12 -1.64 -10.17 38.79
CA VAL A 12 -1.54 -10.96 37.53
C VAL A 12 -2.85 -10.91 36.78
N ILE A 13 -3.98 -11.05 37.43
CA ILE A 13 -5.31 -11.00 36.80
C ILE A 13 -5.55 -9.60 36.20
N ILE A 14 -5.23 -8.53 36.93
CA ILE A 14 -5.38 -7.14 36.44
C ILE A 14 -4.49 -6.91 35.22
N MET A 15 -3.26 -7.41 35.25
CA MET A 15 -2.33 -7.27 34.10
C MET A 15 -2.82 -8.01 32.87
N VAL A 16 -3.34 -9.23 33.02
CA VAL A 16 -3.92 -10.02 31.93
C VAL A 16 -5.16 -9.33 31.35
N LEU A 17 -6.03 -8.80 32.20
CA LEU A 17 -7.20 -8.03 31.78
C LEU A 17 -6.81 -6.75 31.06
N ALA A 18 -5.80 -6.02 31.55
CA ALA A 18 -5.31 -4.82 30.89
C ALA A 18 -4.75 -5.11 29.49
N VAL A 19 -3.97 -6.18 29.33
CA VAL A 19 -3.44 -6.62 28.03
C VAL A 19 -4.57 -7.07 27.11
N ALA A 20 -5.56 -7.79 27.62
CA ALA A 20 -6.74 -8.21 26.86
C ALA A 20 -7.56 -6.99 26.36
N ILE A 21 -7.79 -6.01 27.25
CA ILE A 21 -8.49 -4.77 26.89
C ILE A 21 -7.70 -3.95 25.85
N LEU A 22 -6.38 -3.87 25.98
CA LEU A 22 -5.52 -3.19 25.00
C LEU A 22 -5.59 -3.88 23.62
N LYS A 23 -5.62 -5.22 23.59
CA LYS A 23 -5.80 -5.98 22.34
C LYS A 23 -7.19 -5.83 21.72
N LEU A 24 -8.23 -5.73 22.56
CA LEU A 24 -9.61 -5.48 22.09
C LEU A 24 -9.82 -4.05 21.59
N ARG A 25 -8.99 -3.08 22.05
CA ARG A 25 -9.01 -1.69 21.58
C ARG A 25 -8.10 -1.45 20.37
N GLN A 26 -7.36 -2.43 19.90
CA GLN A 26 -6.77 -2.38 18.58
C GLN A 26 -7.95 -2.42 17.60
N GLU A 27 -8.39 -1.23 17.20
CA GLU A 27 -9.32 -1.09 16.07
C GLU A 27 -8.71 -1.88 14.91
N PRO A 28 -9.48 -2.78 14.27
CA PRO A 28 -8.99 -3.41 13.05
C PRO A 28 -8.60 -2.28 12.12
N GLU A 29 -7.35 -2.28 11.67
CA GLU A 29 -6.89 -1.37 10.62
C GLU A 29 -8.02 -1.28 9.58
N PRO A 30 -8.47 -0.07 9.19
CA PRO A 30 -9.61 0.07 8.28
C PRO A 30 -9.31 -0.81 7.08
N ARG A 31 -10.07 -1.89 6.95
CA ARG A 31 -9.98 -2.81 5.83
C ARG A 31 -9.97 -1.97 4.58
N GLU A 32 -8.92 -2.14 3.80
CA GLU A 32 -8.57 -1.49 2.58
C GLU A 32 -9.68 -0.58 2.00
N ALA A 33 -9.59 0.72 2.26
CA ALA A 33 -10.41 1.70 1.56
C ALA A 33 -10.00 1.81 0.07
N PHE A 34 -9.24 0.83 -0.46
CA PHE A 34 -8.76 0.79 -1.82
C PHE A 34 -9.68 -0.06 -2.70
N ASP A 35 -10.28 0.56 -3.71
CA ASP A 35 -11.10 -0.16 -4.70
C ASP A 35 -10.21 -0.88 -5.72
N ARG A 36 -10.28 -2.21 -5.73
CA ARG A 36 -9.55 -3.09 -6.66
C ARG A 36 -10.29 -3.35 -7.97
N THR A 37 -11.54 -2.89 -8.06
CA THR A 37 -12.41 -3.07 -9.24
C THR A 37 -12.99 -1.74 -9.71
N PRO A 38 -12.14 -0.72 -9.98
CA PRO A 38 -12.63 0.58 -10.39
C PRO A 38 -13.38 0.46 -11.72
N LYS A 39 -14.38 1.31 -11.91
CA LYS A 39 -15.12 1.38 -13.18
C LYS A 39 -14.26 1.86 -14.32
N GLU A 40 -13.30 2.73 -14.03
CA GLU A 40 -12.38 3.31 -15.00
C GLU A 40 -10.95 3.27 -14.45
N LEU A 41 -10.02 2.78 -15.27
CA LEU A 41 -8.59 2.77 -14.98
C LEU A 41 -7.88 3.64 -16.02
N ALA A 42 -7.48 4.83 -15.61
CA ALA A 42 -6.76 5.78 -16.45
C ALA A 42 -5.25 5.70 -16.20
N TYR A 43 -4.47 6.20 -17.15
CA TYR A 43 -3.00 6.23 -17.10
C TYR A 43 -2.51 7.65 -17.32
N THR A 44 -1.70 8.18 -16.43
CA THR A 44 -1.05 9.46 -16.65
C THR A 44 0.02 9.35 -17.75
N ARG A 45 0.39 10.48 -18.38
CA ARG A 45 1.49 10.51 -19.36
C ARG A 45 2.81 10.01 -18.75
N HIS A 46 3.06 10.39 -17.50
CA HIS A 46 4.21 9.94 -16.74
C HIS A 46 4.19 8.42 -16.51
N ALA A 47 3.03 7.85 -16.12
CA ALA A 47 2.88 6.41 -15.95
C ALA A 47 3.17 5.66 -17.27
N ARG A 48 2.61 6.12 -18.40
CA ARG A 48 2.85 5.48 -19.71
C ARG A 48 4.33 5.51 -20.11
N CYS A 49 5.02 6.63 -19.89
CA CYS A 49 6.46 6.73 -20.13
C CYS A 49 7.24 5.73 -19.27
N ARG A 50 6.92 5.67 -17.96
CA ARG A 50 7.59 4.76 -17.03
C ARG A 50 7.31 3.29 -17.35
N MET A 51 6.10 2.96 -17.74
CA MET A 51 5.72 1.61 -18.19
C MET A 51 6.55 1.18 -19.39
N GLY A 52 6.62 2.03 -20.43
CA GLY A 52 7.41 1.74 -21.63
C GLY A 52 8.90 1.59 -21.33
N CYS A 53 9.48 2.51 -20.57
CA CYS A 53 10.89 2.48 -20.20
C CYS A 53 11.25 1.25 -19.36
N ARG A 54 10.38 0.83 -18.43
CA ARG A 54 10.60 -0.27 -17.49
C ARG A 54 10.02 -1.59 -17.95
N GLN A 55 9.49 -1.64 -19.16
CA GLN A 55 8.89 -2.83 -19.78
C GLN A 55 7.73 -3.43 -18.96
N ILE A 56 6.97 -2.58 -18.25
CA ILE A 56 5.80 -2.96 -17.46
C ILE A 56 4.55 -2.81 -18.34
N SER A 57 3.84 -3.89 -18.56
CA SER A 57 2.64 -3.91 -19.40
C SER A 57 1.38 -3.46 -18.64
N GLU A 58 0.31 -3.14 -19.37
CA GLU A 58 -1.01 -2.90 -18.76
C GLU A 58 -1.57 -4.15 -18.05
N ALA A 59 -1.20 -5.34 -18.53
CA ALA A 59 -1.59 -6.60 -17.89
C ALA A 59 -0.97 -6.72 -16.50
N ASP A 60 0.31 -6.36 -16.35
CA ASP A 60 1.02 -6.35 -15.08
C ASP A 60 0.39 -5.34 -14.12
N ILE A 61 0.09 -4.12 -14.60
CA ILE A 61 -0.61 -3.09 -13.81
C ILE A 61 -1.94 -3.61 -13.27
N LYS A 62 -2.75 -4.24 -14.14
CA LYS A 62 -4.05 -4.82 -13.76
C LYS A 62 -3.91 -5.99 -12.79
N GLU A 63 -2.86 -6.78 -12.91
CA GLU A 63 -2.59 -7.87 -11.97
C GLU A 63 -2.23 -7.32 -10.59
N ILE A 64 -1.36 -6.31 -10.52
CA ILE A 64 -1.01 -5.65 -9.26
C ILE A 64 -2.21 -4.94 -8.65
N LEU A 65 -3.07 -4.30 -9.44
CA LEU A 65 -4.30 -3.70 -8.96
C LEU A 65 -5.18 -4.73 -8.22
N LYS A 66 -5.31 -5.93 -8.79
CA LYS A 66 -6.15 -7.00 -8.24
C LYS A 66 -5.52 -7.71 -7.06
N LYS A 67 -4.23 -8.04 -7.13
CA LYS A 67 -3.56 -8.98 -6.22
C LYS A 67 -2.42 -8.36 -5.40
N GLY A 68 -1.91 -7.19 -5.78
CA GLY A 68 -0.78 -6.56 -5.12
C GLY A 68 -1.06 -6.22 -3.65
N ALA A 69 -0.06 -6.36 -2.80
CA ALA A 69 -0.14 -5.93 -1.41
C ALA A 69 0.00 -4.41 -1.30
N ILE A 70 -0.81 -3.78 -0.46
CA ILE A 70 -0.69 -2.35 -0.21
C ILE A 70 0.52 -2.10 0.69
N ASN A 71 1.42 -1.25 0.24
CA ASN A 71 2.51 -0.73 1.05
C ASN A 71 2.10 0.62 1.65
N PHE A 72 1.63 0.60 2.89
CA PHE A 72 1.13 1.80 3.57
C PHE A 72 2.23 2.84 3.83
N SER A 73 3.48 2.42 4.02
CA SER A 73 4.60 3.35 4.23
C SER A 73 4.96 4.15 2.96
N ARG A 74 4.55 3.67 1.79
CA ARG A 74 4.73 4.31 0.48
C ARG A 74 3.44 4.88 -0.10
N SER A 75 2.33 4.74 0.62
CA SER A 75 1.03 5.30 0.27
C SER A 75 0.82 6.64 0.97
N ASN A 76 0.10 7.55 0.33
CA ASN A 76 -0.32 8.80 0.94
C ASN A 76 -1.85 8.94 0.87
N ARG A 77 -2.51 8.52 1.94
CA ARG A 77 -3.98 8.57 2.04
C ARG A 77 -4.55 9.98 2.20
N ARG A 78 -3.69 10.97 2.46
CA ARG A 78 -4.06 12.39 2.59
C ARG A 78 -3.63 13.22 1.38
N ASP A 79 -3.20 12.56 0.31
CA ASP A 79 -2.75 13.23 -0.90
C ASP A 79 -3.89 13.98 -1.58
N GLN A 80 -3.54 15.08 -2.23
CA GLN A 80 -4.50 15.95 -2.93
C GLN A 80 -4.18 15.94 -4.43
N PRO A 81 -5.18 15.93 -5.29
CA PRO A 81 -6.64 15.95 -5.03
C PRO A 81 -7.24 14.61 -4.59
N CYS A 82 -6.49 13.52 -4.62
CA CYS A 82 -6.95 12.17 -4.32
C CYS A 82 -5.92 11.38 -3.53
N PRO A 83 -6.36 10.48 -2.63
CA PRO A 83 -5.42 9.59 -1.95
C PRO A 83 -4.65 8.72 -2.93
N THR A 84 -3.37 8.48 -2.64
CA THR A 84 -2.50 7.60 -3.42
C THR A 84 -2.12 6.35 -2.64
N PHE A 85 -2.13 5.23 -3.34
CA PHE A 85 -1.82 3.91 -2.80
C PHE A 85 -0.69 3.26 -3.58
N ALA A 86 0.29 2.76 -2.87
CA ALA A 86 1.38 1.97 -3.42
C ALA A 86 1.05 0.49 -3.30
N LEU A 87 0.75 -0.18 -4.40
CA LEU A 87 0.55 -1.63 -4.45
C LEU A 87 1.79 -2.29 -5.05
N GLN A 88 2.20 -3.41 -4.48
CA GLN A 88 3.36 -4.14 -4.96
C GLN A 88 3.15 -5.65 -4.94
N GLY A 89 3.81 -6.33 -5.84
CA GLY A 89 3.72 -7.78 -5.96
C GLY A 89 4.51 -8.31 -7.16
N ARG A 90 4.50 -9.63 -7.32
CA ARG A 90 5.09 -10.28 -8.48
C ARG A 90 4.07 -10.37 -9.61
N THR A 91 4.53 -10.09 -10.82
CA THR A 91 3.79 -10.32 -12.06
C THR A 91 3.89 -11.79 -12.47
N ARG A 92 3.17 -12.18 -13.52
CA ARG A 92 3.26 -13.52 -14.12
C ARG A 92 4.66 -13.88 -14.58
N ASP A 93 5.40 -12.89 -15.07
CA ASP A 93 6.79 -13.06 -15.52
C ASP A 93 7.79 -13.00 -14.35
N SER A 94 7.29 -13.09 -13.11
CA SER A 94 8.04 -13.11 -11.85
C SER A 94 8.81 -11.83 -11.53
N GLU A 95 8.53 -10.72 -12.20
CA GLU A 95 9.08 -9.42 -11.87
C GLU A 95 8.40 -8.83 -10.63
N TYR A 96 9.19 -8.28 -9.71
CA TYR A 96 8.65 -7.62 -8.53
C TYR A 96 8.49 -6.13 -8.79
N ILE A 97 7.26 -5.68 -8.91
CA ILE A 97 6.93 -4.30 -9.27
C ILE A 97 6.09 -3.61 -8.20
N ARG A 98 6.17 -2.28 -8.20
CA ARG A 98 5.29 -1.39 -7.41
C ARG A 98 4.60 -0.43 -8.34
N VAL A 99 3.31 -0.27 -8.13
CA VAL A 99 2.46 0.68 -8.88
C VAL A 99 1.83 1.65 -7.91
N ILE A 100 1.85 2.93 -8.26
CA ILE A 100 1.17 3.98 -7.49
C ILE A 100 -0.15 4.31 -8.19
N PHE A 101 -1.23 4.11 -7.47
CA PHE A 101 -2.60 4.41 -7.90
C PHE A 101 -3.14 5.61 -7.14
N ALA A 102 -3.76 6.57 -7.82
CA ALA A 102 -4.58 7.61 -7.20
C ALA A 102 -6.06 7.24 -7.35
N GLN A 103 -6.81 7.24 -6.27
CA GLN A 103 -8.25 6.95 -6.29
C GLN A 103 -9.05 8.22 -6.11
N CYS A 104 -9.71 8.65 -7.20
CA CYS A 104 -10.53 9.85 -7.29
C CYS A 104 -12.00 9.47 -7.45
N GLY A 105 -12.68 9.14 -6.36
CA GLY A 105 -14.05 8.67 -6.42
C GLY A 105 -14.18 7.32 -7.15
N LYS A 106 -14.80 7.32 -8.33
CA LYS A 106 -15.00 6.10 -9.14
C LYS A 106 -13.90 5.81 -10.14
N GLU A 107 -12.99 6.77 -10.34
CA GLU A 107 -11.85 6.68 -11.25
C GLU A 107 -10.60 6.31 -10.46
N THR A 108 -9.82 5.37 -11.00
CA THR A 108 -8.47 5.06 -10.51
C THR A 108 -7.46 5.42 -11.57
N LYS A 109 -6.44 6.20 -11.21
CA LYS A 109 -5.36 6.61 -12.11
C LYS A 109 -4.06 5.91 -11.74
N VAL A 110 -3.39 5.33 -12.72
CA VAL A 110 -2.01 4.91 -12.58
C VAL A 110 -1.12 6.15 -12.68
N VAL A 111 -0.44 6.49 -11.59
CA VAL A 111 0.42 7.67 -11.49
C VAL A 111 1.83 7.36 -11.95
N THR A 112 2.39 6.24 -11.48
CA THR A 112 3.72 5.76 -11.86
C THR A 112 3.87 4.29 -11.49
N CYS A 113 4.91 3.64 -12.01
CA CYS A 113 5.28 2.28 -11.66
C CYS A 113 6.79 2.12 -11.55
N TYR A 114 7.24 1.16 -10.76
CA TYR A 114 8.65 0.86 -10.50
C TYR A 114 8.90 -0.64 -10.65
N ASN A 115 10.01 -1.01 -11.28
CA ASN A 115 10.60 -2.32 -11.10
C ASN A 115 11.43 -2.26 -9.81
N LEU A 116 11.24 -3.20 -8.89
CA LEU A 116 11.91 -3.21 -7.59
C LEU A 116 13.18 -4.07 -7.58
N GLU A 117 13.46 -4.76 -8.68
CA GLU A 117 14.61 -5.64 -8.86
C GLU A 117 15.64 -5.07 -9.84
N GLN A 118 15.22 -4.12 -10.70
CA GLN A 118 16.09 -3.49 -11.69
C GLN A 118 15.95 -1.96 -11.67
N ASP A 119 17.08 -1.29 -11.80
CA ASP A 119 17.12 0.16 -11.97
C ASP A 119 17.09 0.53 -13.45
N PHE A 120 16.16 1.44 -13.80
CA PHE A 120 16.01 1.98 -15.13
C PHE A 120 16.20 3.49 -15.11
N VAL A 121 17.03 3.99 -16.00
CA VAL A 121 17.13 5.44 -16.26
C VAL A 121 16.08 5.82 -17.28
N CYS A 122 15.02 6.48 -16.82
CA CYS A 122 13.86 6.83 -17.64
C CYS A 122 13.74 8.36 -17.74
N PRO A 123 14.07 8.98 -18.86
CA PRO A 123 13.86 10.42 -19.07
C PRO A 123 12.38 10.69 -19.34
N CYS A 124 11.56 10.70 -18.29
CA CYS A 124 10.12 10.90 -18.41
C CYS A 124 9.71 12.34 -18.07
N PRO A 125 8.66 12.89 -18.73
CA PRO A 125 8.14 14.21 -18.39
C PRO A 125 7.71 14.30 -16.94
N GLY A 126 8.11 15.37 -16.24
CA GLY A 126 7.79 15.58 -14.83
C GLY A 126 8.84 15.07 -13.86
N ASP A 127 9.90 14.40 -14.33
CA ASP A 127 11.07 14.16 -13.51
C ASP A 127 11.82 15.49 -13.34
N ALA A 128 11.97 15.95 -12.09
CA ALA A 128 12.85 17.07 -11.82
C ALA A 128 14.26 16.67 -12.27
N VAL A 129 14.79 17.38 -13.24
CA VAL A 129 16.21 17.31 -13.60
C VAL A 129 16.96 17.76 -12.35
N LYS A 130 17.50 16.81 -11.60
CA LYS A 130 18.47 17.12 -10.56
C LYS A 130 19.76 17.54 -11.27
N ASN A 131 19.96 18.87 -11.42
CA ASN A 131 21.25 19.44 -11.71
C ASN A 131 22.17 19.24 -10.49
#